data_c2d52047116ccb93da4725e7e7433c58
#
_entry.id   c2d52047116ccb93da4725e7e7433c58
#
_cell.length_a   1.000
_cell.length_b   1.000
_cell.length_c   1.000
_cell.angle_alpha   90.00
_cell.angle_beta   90.00
_cell.angle_gamma   90.00
#
_symmetry.space_group_name_H-M   'P 1'
#
loop_
_entity.id
_entity.type
_entity.pdbx_description
1 polymer ?
#
loop_
_entity_poly.entity_id
_entity_poly.type
_entity_poly.pdbx_seq_one_letter_code
_entity_poly.pdbx_strand_id
1 'polypeptide(L)'
;MDKEKLDWISRAYNFITSPKVIRICGYGALLLFFGCIGTAIIVAATLGEYGYNIFHNWISDLGNHIFTPAPFLLDTAVISAGVLLVPLNFYMEKYLAPIPQTAEELPAPHRMVYRLMGLSFFWNLLGSLGLIGVGIFSEDRDIAYLHFIFSVLLFGSFAFSAIFMGLRITFIKQSIIPKPFNFITGLYGICVPIPVAIIAGYHVFEETAYQWIMEWIIFLVLIGLIVPVFVFALRHAEKQLKSEKER
;
A
#
# COMPACT_ATOMS: atom_id res chain seq x y z
N MET A 1 -19.66 -15.07 -22.87
CA MET A 1 -19.85 -14.08 -21.77
C MET A 1 -20.83 -13.05 -22.28
N ASP A 2 -21.89 -12.80 -21.53
CA ASP A 2 -23.03 -11.96 -21.95
C ASP A 2 -22.55 -10.51 -22.19
N LYS A 3 -22.98 -9.89 -23.28
CA LYS A 3 -22.56 -8.53 -23.68
C LYS A 3 -22.92 -7.49 -22.59
N GLU A 4 -24.01 -7.73 -21.90
CA GLU A 4 -24.50 -6.89 -20.78
C GLU A 4 -23.61 -6.99 -19.53
N LYS A 5 -23.08 -8.19 -19.20
CA LYS A 5 -22.09 -8.39 -18.14
C LYS A 5 -20.76 -7.71 -18.45
N LEU A 6 -20.32 -7.73 -19.69
CA LEU A 6 -19.08 -7.07 -20.11
C LEU A 6 -19.19 -5.56 -19.96
N ASP A 7 -20.36 -4.99 -20.27
CA ASP A 7 -20.63 -3.55 -20.16
C ASP A 7 -20.69 -3.08 -18.68
N TRP A 8 -21.24 -3.91 -17.78
CA TRP A 8 -21.24 -3.59 -16.35
C TRP A 8 -19.82 -3.60 -15.74
N ILE A 9 -19.02 -4.61 -16.05
CA ILE A 9 -17.62 -4.70 -15.57
C ILE A 9 -16.81 -3.49 -16.06
N SER A 10 -16.95 -3.15 -17.33
CA SER A 10 -16.26 -1.98 -17.92
C SER A 10 -16.68 -0.67 -17.25
N ARG A 11 -17.96 -0.49 -16.95
CA ARG A 11 -18.47 0.67 -16.21
C ARG A 11 -17.93 0.75 -14.80
N ALA A 12 -17.94 -0.36 -14.06
CA ALA A 12 -17.39 -0.44 -12.71
C ALA A 12 -15.89 -0.13 -12.69
N TYR A 13 -15.12 -0.74 -13.60
CA TYR A 13 -13.68 -0.48 -13.74
C TYR A 13 -13.38 0.98 -14.05
N ASN A 14 -14.11 1.58 -15.00
CA ASN A 14 -13.95 2.98 -15.34
C ASN A 14 -14.34 3.93 -14.19
N PHE A 15 -15.34 3.56 -13.40
CA PHE A 15 -15.75 4.33 -12.23
C PHE A 15 -14.66 4.30 -11.14
N ILE A 16 -14.20 3.12 -10.72
CA ILE A 16 -13.19 2.98 -9.65
C ILE A 16 -11.83 3.56 -10.05
N THR A 17 -11.49 3.57 -11.35
CA THR A 17 -10.27 4.17 -11.89
C THR A 17 -10.45 5.61 -12.34
N SER A 18 -11.60 6.24 -12.07
CA SER A 18 -11.82 7.64 -12.47
C SER A 18 -10.95 8.58 -11.64
N PRO A 19 -10.43 9.68 -12.25
CA PRO A 19 -9.58 10.62 -11.53
C PRO A 19 -10.24 11.24 -10.29
N LYS A 20 -11.57 11.36 -10.28
CA LYS A 20 -12.33 11.86 -9.11
C LYS A 20 -12.27 10.88 -7.95
N VAL A 21 -12.52 9.59 -8.20
CA VAL A 21 -12.45 8.54 -7.18
C VAL A 21 -11.03 8.42 -6.63
N ILE A 22 -10.02 8.44 -7.51
CA ILE A 22 -8.62 8.37 -7.10
C ILE A 22 -8.22 9.54 -6.21
N ARG A 23 -8.68 10.75 -6.52
CA ARG A 23 -8.43 11.92 -5.67
C ARG A 23 -9.04 11.76 -4.28
N ILE A 24 -10.29 11.31 -4.20
CA ILE A 24 -10.98 11.10 -2.91
C ILE A 24 -10.30 9.98 -2.11
N CYS A 25 -10.08 8.82 -2.73
CA CYS A 25 -9.43 7.68 -2.08
C CYS A 25 -8.00 8.01 -1.65
N GLY A 26 -7.27 8.74 -2.48
CA GLY A 26 -5.90 9.11 -2.19
C GLY A 26 -5.75 10.06 -1.02
N TYR A 27 -6.45 11.19 -1.03
CA TYR A 27 -6.40 12.10 0.12
C TYR A 27 -7.04 11.48 1.35
N GLY A 28 -8.13 10.71 1.19
CA GLY A 28 -8.77 9.98 2.29
C GLY A 28 -7.81 8.99 2.95
N ALA A 29 -7.08 8.19 2.15
CA ALA A 29 -6.11 7.24 2.68
C ALA A 29 -4.97 7.95 3.44
N LEU A 30 -4.37 8.99 2.87
CA LEU A 30 -3.31 9.75 3.54
C LEU A 30 -3.78 10.38 4.85
N LEU A 31 -4.94 11.02 4.83
CA LEU A 31 -5.47 11.74 5.99
C LEU A 31 -5.88 10.78 7.12
N LEU A 32 -6.63 9.72 6.78
CA LEU A 32 -7.08 8.75 7.78
C LEU A 32 -5.91 7.94 8.33
N PHE A 33 -5.04 7.44 7.46
CA PHE A 33 -3.94 6.61 7.89
C PHE A 33 -2.97 7.38 8.81
N PHE A 34 -2.39 8.48 8.33
CA PHE A 34 -1.43 9.24 9.12
C PHE A 34 -2.08 10.00 10.27
N GLY A 35 -3.30 10.49 10.08
CA GLY A 35 -4.06 11.17 11.13
C GLY A 35 -4.38 10.23 12.29
N CYS A 36 -4.91 9.04 12.00
CA CYS A 36 -5.25 8.08 13.04
C CYS A 36 -3.99 7.49 13.70
N ILE A 37 -2.95 7.10 12.95
CA ILE A 37 -1.70 6.59 13.55
C ILE A 37 -1.02 7.66 14.40
N GLY A 38 -0.90 8.89 13.89
CA GLY A 38 -0.29 9.98 14.67
C GLY A 38 -1.07 10.27 15.96
N THR A 39 -2.41 10.27 15.89
CA THR A 39 -3.26 10.44 17.08
C THR A 39 -3.13 9.24 18.02
N ALA A 40 -3.09 8.01 17.50
CA ALA A 40 -2.90 6.80 18.31
C ALA A 40 -1.59 6.82 19.09
N ILE A 41 -0.48 7.23 18.47
CA ILE A 41 0.82 7.38 19.14
C ILE A 41 0.74 8.40 20.27
N ILE A 42 0.15 9.58 20.01
CA ILE A 42 0.00 10.63 21.04
C ILE A 42 -0.85 10.14 22.21
N VAL A 43 -2.01 9.53 21.90
CA VAL A 43 -2.93 9.02 22.93
C VAL A 43 -2.27 7.91 23.75
N ALA A 44 -1.60 6.96 23.10
CA ALA A 44 -0.91 5.87 23.79
C ALA A 44 0.25 6.38 24.68
N ALA A 45 1.03 7.34 24.17
CA ALA A 45 2.15 7.91 24.92
C ALA A 45 1.72 8.80 26.13
N THR A 46 0.54 9.45 26.04
CA THR A 46 0.10 10.41 27.04
C THR A 46 -0.96 9.87 28.02
N LEU A 47 -1.80 8.94 27.55
CA LEU A 47 -2.94 8.42 28.29
C LEU A 47 -2.89 6.91 28.49
N GLY A 48 -1.95 6.19 27.88
CA GLY A 48 -1.74 4.77 28.08
C GLY A 48 -1.18 4.47 29.46
N GLU A 49 -1.69 3.44 30.14
CA GLU A 49 -1.32 3.08 31.51
C GLU A 49 0.16 2.76 31.66
N TYR A 50 0.76 2.08 30.66
CA TYR A 50 2.18 1.69 30.67
C TYR A 50 3.08 2.63 29.88
N GLY A 51 2.51 3.68 29.28
CA GLY A 51 3.18 4.56 28.34
C GLY A 51 3.52 3.84 27.00
N TYR A 52 3.67 4.58 25.95
CA TYR A 52 4.03 4.04 24.63
C TYR A 52 5.30 4.70 24.12
N ASN A 53 6.25 3.86 23.65
CA ASN A 53 7.50 4.33 23.08
C ASN A 53 7.87 3.46 21.86
N ILE A 54 8.04 4.07 20.71
CA ILE A 54 8.37 3.40 19.43
C ILE A 54 9.64 2.52 19.48
N PHE A 55 10.54 2.73 20.45
CA PHE A 55 11.75 1.92 20.62
C PHE A 55 11.53 0.65 21.43
N HIS A 56 10.41 0.56 22.15
CA HIS A 56 10.11 -0.54 23.08
C HIS A 56 8.72 -1.16 22.86
N ASN A 57 7.94 -0.62 21.91
CA ASN A 57 6.61 -1.12 21.59
C ASN A 57 6.46 -1.40 20.10
N TRP A 58 5.68 -2.43 19.79
CA TRP A 58 5.25 -2.72 18.43
C TRP A 58 4.32 -1.62 17.92
N ILE A 59 4.24 -1.46 16.60
CA ILE A 59 3.21 -0.60 16.02
C ILE A 59 1.80 -1.18 16.27
N SER A 60 1.70 -2.50 16.32
CA SER A 60 0.47 -3.24 16.62
C SER A 60 -0.04 -3.02 18.05
N ASP A 61 0.85 -2.71 19.02
CA ASP A 61 0.47 -2.33 20.40
C ASP A 61 -0.50 -1.12 20.43
N LEU A 62 -0.49 -0.27 19.40
CA LEU A 62 -1.48 0.81 19.25
C LEU A 62 -2.91 0.28 19.02
N GLY A 63 -3.08 -0.97 18.67
CA GLY A 63 -4.36 -1.66 18.55
C GLY A 63 -4.74 -2.47 19.78
N ASN A 64 -3.99 -2.33 20.91
CA ASN A 64 -4.20 -3.09 22.12
C ASN A 64 -4.59 -2.14 23.28
N HIS A 65 -5.71 -2.42 23.95
CA HIS A 65 -6.22 -1.58 25.04
C HIS A 65 -5.32 -1.57 26.30
N ILE A 66 -4.37 -2.49 26.39
CA ILE A 66 -3.34 -2.46 27.46
C ILE A 66 -2.44 -1.22 27.28
N PHE A 67 -2.10 -0.87 26.03
CA PHE A 67 -1.18 0.23 25.75
C PHE A 67 -1.88 1.55 25.42
N THR A 68 -3.16 1.52 25.02
CA THR A 68 -3.90 2.73 24.65
C THR A 68 -5.38 2.65 25.00
N PRO A 69 -6.01 3.73 25.50
CA PRO A 69 -7.46 3.77 25.67
C PRO A 69 -8.24 3.88 24.35
N ALA A 70 -7.57 4.03 23.21
CA ALA A 70 -8.18 4.23 21.90
C ALA A 70 -7.61 3.29 20.79
N PRO A 71 -7.64 1.95 20.99
CA PRO A 71 -7.08 0.98 20.03
C PRO A 71 -7.77 1.07 18.67
N PHE A 72 -9.03 1.46 18.59
CA PHE A 72 -9.79 1.64 17.36
C PHE A 72 -9.16 2.64 16.37
N LEU A 73 -8.24 3.49 16.82
CA LEU A 73 -7.53 4.42 15.94
C LEU A 73 -6.61 3.67 14.98
N LEU A 74 -5.83 2.70 15.46
CA LEU A 74 -5.03 1.86 14.59
C LEU A 74 -5.92 1.03 13.65
N ASP A 75 -6.97 0.40 14.20
CA ASP A 75 -7.91 -0.39 13.40
C ASP A 75 -8.49 0.44 12.25
N THR A 76 -8.97 1.65 12.57
CA THR A 76 -9.51 2.58 11.56
C THR A 76 -8.46 2.96 10.53
N ALA A 77 -7.23 3.23 10.94
CA ALA A 77 -6.14 3.59 10.04
C ALA A 77 -5.88 2.49 9.01
N VAL A 78 -5.66 1.25 9.48
CA VAL A 78 -5.26 0.15 8.59
C VAL A 78 -6.42 -0.38 7.74
N ILE A 79 -7.64 -0.49 8.30
CA ILE A 79 -8.82 -0.90 7.53
C ILE A 79 -9.13 0.13 6.43
N SER A 80 -9.19 1.43 6.79
CA SER A 80 -9.46 2.47 5.79
C SER A 80 -8.39 2.53 4.71
N ALA A 81 -7.11 2.42 5.08
CA ALA A 81 -6.03 2.36 4.11
C ALA A 81 -6.17 1.15 3.18
N GLY A 82 -6.41 -0.05 3.72
CA GLY A 82 -6.60 -1.27 2.93
C GLY A 82 -7.71 -1.12 1.89
N VAL A 83 -8.86 -0.57 2.29
CA VAL A 83 -10.00 -0.34 1.38
C VAL A 83 -9.69 0.75 0.34
N LEU A 84 -9.14 1.88 0.77
CA LEU A 84 -8.89 3.03 -0.11
C LEU A 84 -7.71 2.83 -1.07
N LEU A 85 -6.80 1.90 -0.77
CA LEU A 85 -5.72 1.50 -1.67
C LEU A 85 -6.21 0.69 -2.87
N VAL A 86 -7.36 -0.01 -2.77
CA VAL A 86 -7.87 -0.83 -3.88
C VAL A 86 -8.09 -0.03 -5.17
N PRO A 87 -8.85 1.09 -5.19
CA PRO A 87 -8.99 1.91 -6.40
C PRO A 87 -7.66 2.43 -6.96
N LEU A 88 -6.70 2.75 -6.09
CA LEU A 88 -5.39 3.20 -6.53
C LEU A 88 -4.59 2.09 -7.19
N ASN A 89 -4.67 0.85 -6.69
CA ASN A 89 -4.03 -0.30 -7.31
C ASN A 89 -4.56 -0.50 -8.74
N PHE A 90 -5.89 -0.44 -8.94
CA PHE A 90 -6.49 -0.49 -10.28
C PHE A 90 -6.08 0.68 -11.17
N TYR A 91 -5.97 1.88 -10.61
CA TYR A 91 -5.52 3.05 -11.35
C TYR A 91 -4.06 2.92 -11.81
N MET A 92 -3.18 2.47 -10.93
CA MET A 92 -1.78 2.24 -11.26
C MET A 92 -1.63 1.16 -12.34
N GLU A 93 -2.38 0.07 -12.24
CA GLU A 93 -2.41 -0.98 -13.27
C GLU A 93 -2.85 -0.40 -14.62
N LYS A 94 -3.96 0.33 -14.67
CA LYS A 94 -4.50 0.95 -15.89
C LYS A 94 -3.49 1.81 -16.63
N TYR A 95 -2.70 2.60 -15.91
CA TYR A 95 -1.78 3.56 -16.52
C TYR A 95 -0.34 3.06 -16.68
N LEU A 96 0.09 2.09 -15.88
CA LEU A 96 1.41 1.48 -16.01
C LEU A 96 1.42 0.25 -16.92
N ALA A 97 0.27 -0.36 -17.18
CA ALA A 97 0.10 -1.45 -18.14
C ALA A 97 -1.11 -1.17 -19.07
N PRO A 98 -1.07 -0.08 -19.88
CA PRO A 98 -2.19 0.29 -20.72
C PRO A 98 -2.50 -0.84 -21.70
N ILE A 99 -3.80 -1.18 -21.83
CA ILE A 99 -4.27 -2.21 -22.76
C ILE A 99 -4.02 -1.73 -24.19
N PRO A 100 -3.35 -2.53 -25.05
CA PRO A 100 -3.12 -2.17 -26.43
C PRO A 100 -4.45 -1.99 -27.17
N GLN A 101 -4.56 -0.95 -27.97
CA GLN A 101 -5.76 -0.68 -28.77
C GLN A 101 -5.79 -1.54 -30.05
N THR A 102 -4.63 -1.95 -30.55
CA THR A 102 -4.48 -2.77 -31.77
C THR A 102 -3.54 -3.95 -31.53
N ALA A 103 -3.68 -5.00 -32.34
CA ALA A 103 -2.80 -6.18 -32.30
C ALA A 103 -1.34 -5.83 -32.67
N GLU A 104 -1.13 -4.76 -33.42
CA GLU A 104 0.19 -4.28 -33.86
C GLU A 104 0.97 -3.59 -32.74
N GLU A 105 0.27 -3.11 -31.70
CA GLU A 105 0.87 -2.52 -30.52
C GLU A 105 1.44 -3.56 -29.54
N LEU A 106 1.43 -4.86 -29.89
CA LEU A 106 1.92 -5.99 -29.09
C LEU A 106 3.32 -6.53 -29.47
N PRO A 107 4.38 -5.72 -29.68
CA PRO A 107 5.73 -6.26 -29.80
C PRO A 107 6.26 -6.80 -28.46
N ALA A 108 7.25 -7.67 -28.52
CA ALA A 108 7.80 -8.47 -27.43
C ALA A 108 8.11 -7.74 -26.09
N PRO A 109 8.54 -6.46 -26.03
CA PRO A 109 8.77 -5.77 -24.74
C PRO A 109 7.48 -5.55 -23.93
N HIS A 110 6.32 -5.53 -24.56
CA HIS A 110 5.05 -5.28 -23.87
C HIS A 110 4.61 -6.41 -22.95
N ARG A 111 4.96 -7.67 -23.24
CA ARG A 111 4.62 -8.81 -22.37
C ARG A 111 5.22 -8.67 -20.96
N MET A 112 6.43 -8.14 -20.85
CA MET A 112 7.09 -7.91 -19.56
C MET A 112 6.35 -6.84 -18.74
N VAL A 113 5.85 -5.77 -19.38
CA VAL A 113 5.04 -4.72 -18.73
C VAL A 113 3.84 -5.33 -18.01
N TYR A 114 3.06 -6.13 -18.73
CA TYR A 114 1.85 -6.76 -18.17
C TYR A 114 2.19 -7.75 -17.06
N ARG A 115 3.25 -8.54 -17.21
CA ARG A 115 3.69 -9.50 -16.18
C ARG A 115 4.11 -8.79 -14.91
N LEU A 116 4.96 -7.77 -15.01
CA LEU A 116 5.44 -7.02 -13.85
C LEU A 116 4.28 -6.29 -13.14
N MET A 117 3.41 -5.64 -13.93
CA MET A 117 2.27 -4.94 -13.35
C MET A 117 1.22 -5.90 -12.77
N GLY A 118 0.93 -7.02 -13.44
CA GLY A 118 0.02 -8.04 -12.92
C GLY A 118 0.51 -8.63 -11.59
N LEU A 119 1.81 -8.92 -11.49
CA LEU A 119 2.41 -9.40 -10.23
C LEU A 119 2.38 -8.32 -9.16
N SER A 120 2.75 -7.07 -9.48
CA SER A 120 2.67 -5.96 -8.53
C SER A 120 1.23 -5.72 -8.07
N PHE A 121 0.27 -5.73 -8.98
CA PHE A 121 -1.15 -5.57 -8.69
C PHE A 121 -1.68 -6.67 -7.77
N PHE A 122 -1.38 -7.94 -8.08
CA PHE A 122 -1.76 -9.08 -7.25
C PHE A 122 -1.24 -8.95 -5.82
N TRP A 123 0.06 -8.68 -5.66
CA TRP A 123 0.67 -8.53 -4.35
C TRP A 123 0.15 -7.28 -3.61
N ASN A 124 -0.13 -6.17 -4.30
CA ASN A 124 -0.76 -5.00 -3.68
C ASN A 124 -2.17 -5.30 -3.17
N LEU A 125 -2.98 -6.09 -3.89
CA LEU A 125 -4.30 -6.50 -3.41
C LEU A 125 -4.20 -7.39 -2.17
N LEU A 126 -3.25 -8.33 -2.16
CA LEU A 126 -2.98 -9.16 -0.97
C LEU A 126 -2.50 -8.31 0.21
N GLY A 127 -1.64 -7.33 -0.02
CA GLY A 127 -1.20 -6.38 1.02
C GLY A 127 -2.36 -5.54 1.55
N SER A 128 -3.27 -5.09 0.67
CA SER A 128 -4.50 -4.38 1.08
C SER A 128 -5.42 -5.27 1.93
N LEU A 129 -5.55 -6.56 1.58
CA LEU A 129 -6.26 -7.54 2.38
C LEU A 129 -5.58 -7.76 3.74
N GLY A 130 -4.24 -7.82 3.75
CA GLY A 130 -3.44 -7.87 4.97
C GLY A 130 -3.73 -6.70 5.91
N LEU A 131 -3.75 -5.46 5.39
CA LEU A 131 -4.13 -4.26 6.16
C LEU A 131 -5.51 -4.38 6.80
N ILE A 132 -6.52 -4.80 6.01
CA ILE A 132 -7.88 -4.99 6.51
C ILE A 132 -7.89 -6.07 7.59
N GLY A 133 -7.20 -7.18 7.36
CA GLY A 133 -7.13 -8.30 8.30
C GLY A 133 -6.47 -7.92 9.62
N VAL A 134 -5.35 -7.19 9.60
CA VAL A 134 -4.68 -6.68 10.81
C VAL A 134 -5.60 -5.79 11.64
N GLY A 135 -6.42 -4.94 11.00
CA GLY A 135 -7.36 -4.09 11.72
C GLY A 135 -8.60 -4.81 12.25
N ILE A 136 -9.06 -5.87 11.57
CA ILE A 136 -10.19 -6.70 12.06
C ILE A 136 -9.73 -7.58 13.22
N PHE A 137 -8.58 -8.22 13.08
CA PHE A 137 -7.94 -9.09 14.06
C PHE A 137 -6.77 -8.36 14.72
N SER A 138 -7.05 -7.22 15.36
CA SER A 138 -6.05 -6.52 16.17
C SER A 138 -5.61 -7.37 17.35
N GLU A 139 -4.53 -7.00 18.04
CA GLU A 139 -3.99 -7.78 19.15
C GLU A 139 -5.02 -8.11 20.23
N ASP A 140 -5.97 -7.20 20.49
CA ASP A 140 -7.07 -7.42 21.44
C ASP A 140 -8.08 -8.48 20.97
N ARG A 141 -8.13 -8.74 19.69
CA ARG A 141 -9.10 -9.63 19.02
C ARG A 141 -8.40 -10.73 18.23
N ASP A 142 -7.16 -11.06 18.60
CA ASP A 142 -6.41 -12.11 17.92
C ASP A 142 -7.00 -13.49 18.22
N ILE A 143 -7.48 -14.12 17.16
CA ILE A 143 -8.04 -15.48 17.18
C ILE A 143 -7.12 -16.36 16.33
N ALA A 144 -6.58 -17.41 16.90
CA ALA A 144 -5.78 -18.39 16.19
C ALA A 144 -4.59 -17.80 15.40
N TYR A 145 -3.92 -16.80 15.98
CA TYR A 145 -2.78 -16.11 15.37
C TYR A 145 -3.11 -15.39 14.05
N LEU A 146 -4.35 -15.01 13.82
CA LEU A 146 -4.77 -14.31 12.61
C LEU A 146 -4.09 -12.94 12.48
N HIS A 147 -3.88 -12.22 13.59
CA HIS A 147 -3.13 -10.96 13.59
C HIS A 147 -1.74 -11.16 12.98
N PHE A 148 -0.99 -12.15 13.44
CA PHE A 148 0.34 -12.47 12.92
C PHE A 148 0.30 -12.89 11.44
N ILE A 149 -0.67 -13.75 11.06
CA ILE A 149 -0.82 -14.19 9.66
C ILE A 149 -1.09 -13.00 8.74
N PHE A 150 -2.01 -12.10 9.11
CA PHE A 150 -2.31 -10.91 8.33
C PHE A 150 -1.16 -9.89 8.33
N SER A 151 -0.38 -9.79 9.39
CA SER A 151 0.84 -8.97 9.44
C SER A 151 1.90 -9.47 8.47
N VAL A 152 2.16 -10.77 8.46
CA VAL A 152 3.08 -11.40 7.48
C VAL A 152 2.57 -11.19 6.05
N LEU A 153 1.27 -11.38 5.82
CA LEU A 153 0.63 -11.13 4.52
C LEU A 153 0.79 -9.68 4.10
N LEU A 154 0.56 -8.72 4.99
CA LEU A 154 0.69 -7.29 4.77
C LEU A 154 2.12 -6.91 4.35
N PHE A 155 3.09 -7.14 5.23
CA PHE A 155 4.47 -6.72 5.02
C PHE A 155 5.13 -7.47 3.86
N GLY A 156 4.93 -8.78 3.77
CA GLY A 156 5.46 -9.62 2.70
C GLY A 156 4.90 -9.23 1.34
N SER A 157 3.59 -9.04 1.25
CA SER A 157 2.94 -8.70 -0.02
C SER A 157 3.38 -7.35 -0.54
N PHE A 158 3.43 -6.32 0.29
CA PHE A 158 3.91 -5.00 -0.15
C PHE A 158 5.40 -5.02 -0.50
N ALA A 159 6.22 -5.80 0.20
CA ALA A 159 7.63 -5.96 -0.15
C ALA A 159 7.81 -6.63 -1.53
N PHE A 160 7.05 -7.70 -1.83
CA PHE A 160 7.07 -8.31 -3.16
C PHE A 160 6.53 -7.36 -4.24
N SER A 161 5.42 -6.67 -3.97
CA SER A 161 4.88 -5.68 -4.90
C SER A 161 5.90 -4.59 -5.22
N ALA A 162 6.67 -4.16 -4.23
CA ALA A 162 7.70 -3.15 -4.37
C ALA A 162 8.76 -3.52 -5.43
N ILE A 163 9.17 -4.80 -5.48
CA ILE A 163 10.12 -5.28 -6.49
C ILE A 163 9.52 -5.14 -7.88
N PHE A 164 8.33 -5.70 -8.12
CA PHE A 164 7.72 -5.72 -9.44
C PHE A 164 7.36 -4.31 -9.93
N MET A 165 6.84 -3.47 -9.04
CA MET A 165 6.61 -2.06 -9.31
C MET A 165 7.93 -1.33 -9.60
N GLY A 166 8.95 -1.56 -8.78
CA GLY A 166 10.28 -0.98 -8.93
C GLY A 166 10.90 -1.32 -10.29
N LEU A 167 10.88 -2.59 -10.68
CA LEU A 167 11.34 -3.03 -12.00
C LEU A 167 10.57 -2.33 -13.13
N ARG A 168 9.24 -2.24 -13.00
CA ARG A 168 8.39 -1.60 -14.00
C ARG A 168 8.70 -0.13 -14.19
N ILE A 169 8.82 0.64 -13.13
CA ILE A 169 9.00 2.09 -13.19
C ILE A 169 10.44 2.50 -13.50
N THR A 170 11.43 1.65 -13.17
CA THR A 170 12.84 1.92 -13.44
C THR A 170 13.21 1.68 -14.90
N PHE A 171 12.87 0.50 -15.41
CA PHE A 171 13.42 0.01 -16.67
C PHE A 171 12.49 0.19 -17.87
N ILE A 172 11.21 0.44 -17.64
CA ILE A 172 10.24 0.57 -18.72
C ILE A 172 9.61 1.95 -18.71
N LYS A 173 9.61 2.62 -19.87
CA LYS A 173 9.05 3.96 -20.04
C LYS A 173 7.59 4.02 -19.54
N GLN A 174 7.27 5.03 -18.76
CA GLN A 174 5.95 5.28 -18.21
C GLN A 174 5.73 6.81 -18.03
N SER A 175 4.49 7.24 -17.80
CA SER A 175 4.10 8.65 -17.79
C SER A 175 3.74 9.20 -16.40
N ILE A 176 3.60 8.33 -15.39
CA ILE A 176 3.10 8.73 -14.07
C ILE A 176 4.21 9.37 -13.23
N ILE A 177 5.38 8.71 -13.17
CA ILE A 177 6.49 9.13 -12.32
C ILE A 177 7.56 9.77 -13.20
N PRO A 178 7.86 11.07 -13.05
CA PRO A 178 8.83 11.77 -13.89
C PRO A 178 10.27 11.37 -13.55
N LYS A 179 11.19 11.57 -14.51
CA LYS A 179 12.63 11.48 -14.24
C LYS A 179 13.08 12.65 -13.34
N PRO A 180 14.06 12.47 -12.43
CA PRO A 180 14.76 11.22 -12.11
C PRO A 180 14.04 10.34 -11.07
N PHE A 181 12.89 10.76 -10.58
CA PHE A 181 12.17 10.08 -9.48
C PHE A 181 11.80 8.65 -9.79
N ASN A 182 11.47 8.32 -11.06
CA ASN A 182 11.21 6.95 -11.48
C ASN A 182 12.38 6.01 -11.18
N PHE A 183 13.62 6.48 -11.44
CA PHE A 183 14.82 5.69 -11.19
C PHE A 183 15.08 5.54 -9.69
N ILE A 184 15.00 6.64 -8.91
CA ILE A 184 15.22 6.63 -7.46
C ILE A 184 14.18 5.74 -6.76
N THR A 185 12.90 5.99 -7.01
CA THR A 185 11.79 5.22 -6.39
C THR A 185 11.81 3.76 -6.83
N GLY A 186 12.16 3.51 -8.08
CA GLY A 186 12.22 2.16 -8.61
C GLY A 186 13.37 1.35 -8.04
N LEU A 187 14.58 1.89 -7.98
CA LEU A 187 15.73 1.22 -7.33
C LEU A 187 15.48 1.01 -5.83
N TYR A 188 14.88 1.98 -5.16
CA TYR A 188 14.48 1.80 -3.77
C TYR A 188 13.54 0.59 -3.61
N GLY A 189 12.50 0.49 -4.44
CA GLY A 189 11.56 -0.63 -4.42
C GLY A 189 12.20 -1.99 -4.69
N ILE A 190 13.23 -2.05 -5.55
CA ILE A 190 13.95 -3.29 -5.87
C ILE A 190 14.90 -3.70 -4.74
N CYS A 191 15.64 -2.75 -4.16
CA CYS A 191 16.82 -3.05 -3.35
C CYS A 191 16.55 -3.00 -1.85
N VAL A 192 15.51 -2.29 -1.36
CA VAL A 192 15.38 -2.01 0.07
C VAL A 192 14.34 -2.89 0.79
N PRO A 193 13.09 -3.07 0.34
CA PRO A 193 12.05 -3.73 1.13
C PRO A 193 12.37 -5.19 1.49
N ILE A 194 12.87 -5.99 0.56
CA ILE A 194 13.14 -7.42 0.82
C ILE A 194 14.28 -7.63 1.81
N PRO A 195 15.48 -7.01 1.66
CA PRO A 195 16.52 -7.13 2.68
C PRO A 195 16.05 -6.70 4.07
N VAL A 196 15.30 -5.60 4.15
CA VAL A 196 14.75 -5.13 5.44
C VAL A 196 13.72 -6.12 6.00
N ALA A 197 12.83 -6.68 5.16
CA ALA A 197 11.88 -7.69 5.60
C ALA A 197 12.56 -8.96 6.12
N ILE A 198 13.65 -9.39 5.48
CA ILE A 198 14.44 -10.55 5.94
C ILE A 198 15.09 -10.27 7.29
N ILE A 199 15.73 -9.09 7.45
CA ILE A 199 16.37 -8.69 8.72
C ILE A 199 15.32 -8.56 9.82
N ALA A 200 14.19 -7.90 9.54
CA ALA A 200 13.11 -7.75 10.52
C ALA A 200 12.54 -9.11 10.92
N GLY A 201 12.31 -10.01 9.95
CA GLY A 201 11.85 -11.38 10.23
C GLY A 201 12.83 -12.12 11.13
N TYR A 202 14.13 -12.05 10.87
CA TYR A 202 15.15 -12.67 11.73
C TYR A 202 15.03 -12.18 13.19
N HIS A 203 14.97 -10.85 13.40
CA HIS A 203 14.88 -10.30 14.75
C HIS A 203 13.56 -10.65 15.48
N VAL A 204 12.46 -10.79 14.72
CA VAL A 204 11.15 -11.20 15.27
C VAL A 204 11.16 -12.67 15.66
N PHE A 205 11.64 -13.58 14.77
CA PHE A 205 11.63 -15.01 15.02
C PHE A 205 12.64 -15.45 16.08
N GLU A 206 13.78 -14.75 16.21
CA GLU A 206 14.78 -15.01 17.23
C GLU A 206 14.53 -14.24 18.55
N GLU A 207 13.39 -13.55 18.64
CA GLU A 207 12.96 -12.78 19.83
C GLU A 207 14.06 -11.86 20.39
N THR A 208 14.80 -11.22 19.50
CA THR A 208 15.92 -10.37 19.90
C THR A 208 15.43 -9.07 20.56
N ALA A 209 16.34 -8.38 21.28
CA ALA A 209 16.04 -7.08 21.91
C ALA A 209 15.63 -5.96 20.91
N TYR A 210 15.77 -6.20 19.59
CA TYR A 210 15.44 -5.23 18.54
C TYR A 210 14.12 -5.53 17.82
N GLN A 211 13.40 -6.59 18.20
CA GLN A 211 12.20 -7.03 17.52
C GLN A 211 11.14 -5.92 17.36
N TRP A 212 10.90 -5.12 18.40
CA TRP A 212 9.90 -4.03 18.37
C TRP A 212 10.22 -2.96 17.33
N ILE A 213 11.48 -2.48 17.33
CA ILE A 213 11.90 -1.43 16.38
C ILE A 213 11.92 -1.94 14.93
N MET A 214 12.05 -3.25 14.69
CA MET A 214 12.06 -3.83 13.35
C MET A 214 10.69 -3.70 12.66
N GLU A 215 9.59 -3.80 13.39
CA GLU A 215 8.27 -3.56 12.82
C GLU A 215 8.12 -2.11 12.34
N TRP A 216 8.59 -1.15 13.13
CA TRP A 216 8.62 0.26 12.73
C TRP A 216 9.52 0.52 11.53
N ILE A 217 10.68 -0.13 11.47
CA ILE A 217 11.61 0.02 10.36
C ILE A 217 10.99 -0.50 9.05
N ILE A 218 10.42 -1.72 9.05
CA ILE A 218 9.78 -2.25 7.84
C ILE A 218 8.57 -1.39 7.42
N PHE A 219 7.79 -0.92 8.37
CA PHE A 219 6.68 0.00 8.15
C PHE A 219 7.15 1.29 7.45
N LEU A 220 8.18 1.96 7.98
CA LEU A 220 8.73 3.18 7.39
C LEU A 220 9.35 2.95 6.02
N VAL A 221 10.00 1.80 5.81
CA VAL A 221 10.55 1.41 4.51
C VAL A 221 9.44 1.26 3.47
N LEU A 222 8.35 0.59 3.80
CA LEU A 222 7.22 0.44 2.88
C LEU A 222 6.52 1.78 2.59
N ILE A 223 6.34 2.62 3.60
CA ILE A 223 5.81 3.99 3.42
C ILE A 223 6.72 4.82 2.52
N GLY A 224 8.04 4.70 2.66
CA GLY A 224 9.02 5.38 1.82
C GLY A 224 8.89 5.05 0.32
N LEU A 225 8.28 3.92 -0.04
CA LEU A 225 7.92 3.60 -1.42
C LEU A 225 6.48 3.98 -1.76
N ILE A 226 5.54 3.57 -0.91
CA ILE A 226 4.10 3.69 -1.19
C ILE A 226 3.71 5.17 -1.32
N VAL A 227 4.14 6.03 -0.42
CA VAL A 227 3.75 7.44 -0.41
C VAL A 227 4.23 8.21 -1.66
N PRO A 228 5.49 8.13 -2.12
CA PRO A 228 5.90 8.77 -3.36
C PRO A 228 5.12 8.29 -4.58
N VAL A 229 4.94 6.97 -4.74
CA VAL A 229 4.16 6.40 -5.84
C VAL A 229 2.73 6.93 -5.82
N PHE A 230 2.14 7.00 -4.64
CA PHE A 230 0.80 7.51 -4.38
C PHE A 230 0.65 8.99 -4.74
N VAL A 231 1.59 9.82 -4.31
CA VAL A 231 1.60 11.26 -4.63
C VAL A 231 1.70 11.49 -6.13
N PHE A 232 2.49 10.69 -6.86
CA PHE A 232 2.56 10.79 -8.31
C PHE A 232 1.27 10.35 -8.98
N ALA A 233 0.61 9.30 -8.49
CA ALA A 233 -0.71 8.87 -8.99
C ALA A 233 -1.77 9.96 -8.79
N LEU A 234 -1.80 10.60 -7.61
CA LEU A 234 -2.68 11.73 -7.31
C LEU A 234 -2.43 12.92 -8.26
N ARG A 235 -1.17 13.33 -8.42
CA ARG A 235 -0.80 14.41 -9.35
C ARG A 235 -1.20 14.11 -10.79
N HIS A 236 -1.08 12.86 -11.21
CA HIS A 236 -1.51 12.42 -12.52
C HIS A 236 -3.03 12.53 -12.67
N ALA A 237 -3.79 12.06 -11.68
CA ALA A 237 -5.25 12.17 -11.66
C ALA A 237 -5.73 13.65 -11.65
N GLU A 238 -5.06 14.51 -10.90
CA GLU A 238 -5.40 15.96 -10.88
C GLU A 238 -5.15 16.66 -12.21
N LYS A 239 -4.07 16.30 -12.92
CA LYS A 239 -3.81 16.82 -14.27
C LYS A 239 -4.90 16.41 -15.24
N GLN A 240 -5.40 15.17 -15.14
CA GLN A 240 -6.52 14.72 -15.97
C GLN A 240 -7.80 15.51 -15.69
N LEU A 241 -8.14 15.73 -14.40
CA LEU A 241 -9.31 16.52 -14.02
C LEU A 241 -9.25 17.98 -14.51
N LYS A 242 -8.05 18.57 -14.56
CA LYS A 242 -7.87 19.92 -15.13
C LYS A 242 -8.11 19.93 -16.63
N SER A 243 -7.53 18.97 -17.36
CA SER A 243 -7.70 18.88 -18.82
C SER A 243 -9.15 18.58 -19.24
N GLU A 244 -9.93 17.88 -18.42
CA GLU A 244 -11.36 17.65 -18.65
C GLU A 244 -12.21 18.92 -18.48
N LYS A 245 -11.79 19.84 -17.61
CA LYS A 245 -12.50 21.12 -17.38
C LYS A 245 -12.21 22.20 -18.44
N GLU A 246 -11.10 22.06 -19.15
CA GLU A 246 -10.65 22.99 -20.18
C GLU A 246 -11.20 22.62 -21.59
N ARG A 247 -11.86 21.47 -21.71
CA ARG A 247 -12.55 20.98 -22.92
C ARG A 247 -14.02 21.29 -22.88
#